data_4b380db057f69781eca91557641b54ac
#
_entry.id   4b380db057f69781eca91557641b54ac
#
_cell.length_a   1.000
_cell.length_b   1.000
_cell.length_c   1.000
_cell.angle_alpha   90.00
_cell.angle_beta   90.00
_cell.angle_gamma   90.00
#
_symmetry.space_group_name_H-M   'P 1'
#
loop_
_entity.id
_entity.type
_entity.pdbx_description
1 polymer ?
#
loop_
_entity_poly.entity_id
_entity_poly.type
_entity_poly.pdbx_seq_one_letter_code
_entity_poly.pdbx_strand_id
1 'polypeptide(L)'
;MKIWNQSSKDKNTAIDNFLSSEDIVLDQELFLYDIEASMAHAHELENINILTKSETKKVIVSLKKLAKLFLAKKFKLTSKYEDCHSAIEDYLTKELGSVGKKIHTGRSRNDQVMVAMRLYVRAKLDEIQSMNLKIAQSFFDKAEKHSSDPMPGYTHLQRAMPSTWGLWFGAFAESFLDNADLLSSTQTWMNINPLGSAAGYGVNLPIKRDISTKELNFKRKQLNTLYVQNSRGKFELELIGSLKQPMLDVRKFSWDMSIFLAQEFSLLSIASKYSTGSSIMPNKSNPDVIEIMRANYAVMAGHYSELENLISLPSGYHRDLQLTKRSLIRSIHCVTKTLGLLPDLVKSIIVDTQRSNEFIDQDMSVSYTHLTLPTKA
;
A
#
# COMPACT_ATOMS: atom_id res chain seq x y z
N MET A 1 19.67 -19.15 13.32
CA MET A 1 19.42 -20.58 13.60
C MET A 1 17.95 -20.83 13.31
N LYS A 2 17.61 -21.74 12.37
CA LYS A 2 16.20 -22.03 12.07
C LYS A 2 15.64 -22.89 13.20
N ILE A 3 14.61 -22.45 13.88
CA ILE A 3 14.07 -23.07 15.13
C ILE A 3 13.53 -24.49 14.88
N TRP A 4 13.14 -24.81 13.66
CA TRP A 4 12.54 -26.10 13.27
C TRP A 4 13.52 -27.24 13.01
N ASN A 5 14.84 -27.00 13.04
CA ASN A 5 15.86 -28.00 12.76
C ASN A 5 16.33 -28.71 14.05
N GLN A 6 15.44 -29.33 14.81
CA GLN A 6 15.82 -30.09 15.99
C GLN A 6 16.21 -31.55 15.71
N SER A 7 16.06 -32.09 14.50
CA SER A 7 16.22 -33.55 14.33
C SER A 7 16.75 -34.08 13.00
N SER A 8 17.18 -33.25 12.03
CA SER A 8 17.81 -33.85 10.84
C SER A 8 19.14 -33.20 10.45
N LYS A 9 20.18 -34.01 10.27
CA LYS A 9 21.49 -33.61 9.74
C LYS A 9 21.44 -33.24 8.25
N ASP A 10 20.35 -33.49 7.57
CA ASP A 10 20.15 -33.20 6.15
C ASP A 10 19.45 -31.87 5.96
N LYS A 11 20.24 -30.82 5.76
CA LYS A 11 19.72 -29.50 5.32
C LYS A 11 19.32 -29.64 3.86
N ASN A 12 18.02 -29.82 3.59
CA ASN A 12 17.51 -29.70 2.24
C ASN A 12 17.26 -28.22 1.91
N THR A 13 18.30 -27.58 1.33
CA THR A 13 18.26 -26.17 0.90
C THR A 13 17.10 -25.85 -0.04
N ALA A 14 16.64 -26.82 -0.83
CA ALA A 14 15.51 -26.66 -1.73
C ALA A 14 14.19 -26.49 -0.96
N ILE A 15 13.95 -27.32 0.07
CA ILE A 15 12.77 -27.22 0.94
C ILE A 15 12.80 -25.90 1.72
N ASP A 16 13.95 -25.53 2.28
CA ASP A 16 14.12 -24.29 3.02
C ASP A 16 13.82 -23.07 2.14
N ASN A 17 14.30 -23.07 0.90
CA ASN A 17 14.03 -22.01 -0.07
C ASN A 17 12.56 -21.97 -0.49
N PHE A 18 11.93 -23.11 -0.70
CA PHE A 18 10.51 -23.19 -1.01
C PHE A 18 9.62 -22.62 0.10
N LEU A 19 9.98 -22.85 1.37
CA LEU A 19 9.19 -22.45 2.52
C LEU A 19 9.38 -20.99 2.95
N SER A 20 10.53 -20.36 2.68
CA SER A 20 10.86 -19.06 3.30
C SER A 20 11.70 -18.09 2.45
N SER A 21 11.99 -18.40 1.19
CA SER A 21 12.96 -17.60 0.40
C SER A 21 12.55 -16.14 0.16
N GLU A 22 11.27 -15.86 0.01
CA GLU A 22 10.76 -14.51 -0.25
C GLU A 22 10.53 -13.72 1.04
N ASP A 23 10.23 -14.40 2.15
CA ASP A 23 9.89 -13.76 3.43
C ASP A 23 10.96 -12.81 3.92
N ILE A 24 12.22 -13.23 3.89
CA ILE A 24 13.34 -12.41 4.40
C ILE A 24 13.53 -11.11 3.61
N VAL A 25 13.16 -11.10 2.33
CA VAL A 25 13.21 -9.91 1.48
C VAL A 25 12.06 -8.96 1.84
N LEU A 26 10.85 -9.49 1.97
CA LEU A 26 9.65 -8.72 2.34
C LEU A 26 9.74 -8.21 3.78
N ASP A 27 10.35 -8.97 4.66
CA ASP A 27 10.50 -8.62 6.07
C ASP A 27 11.42 -7.43 6.33
N GLN A 28 12.21 -7.00 5.35
CA GLN A 28 12.94 -5.74 5.45
C GLN A 28 12.00 -4.55 5.65
N GLU A 29 10.82 -4.60 5.04
CA GLU A 29 9.77 -3.58 5.21
C GLU A 29 9.14 -3.61 6.61
N LEU A 30 9.11 -4.78 7.26
CA LEU A 30 8.45 -5.00 8.55
C LEU A 30 9.38 -4.85 9.75
N PHE A 31 10.69 -4.89 9.55
CA PHE A 31 11.68 -5.04 10.61
C PHE A 31 11.58 -3.98 11.71
N LEU A 32 11.43 -2.71 11.33
CA LEU A 32 11.32 -1.62 12.29
C LEU A 32 10.01 -1.66 13.07
N TYR A 33 8.94 -2.09 12.43
CA TYR A 33 7.61 -2.23 13.04
C TYR A 33 7.55 -3.40 14.01
N ASP A 34 8.28 -4.50 13.72
CA ASP A 34 8.41 -5.61 14.68
C ASP A 34 9.26 -5.21 15.89
N ILE A 35 10.31 -4.40 15.70
CA ILE A 35 11.05 -3.81 16.82
C ILE A 35 10.14 -2.95 17.69
N GLU A 36 9.30 -2.10 17.10
CA GLU A 36 8.34 -1.26 17.82
C GLU A 36 7.34 -2.12 18.61
N ALA A 37 6.74 -3.13 17.96
CA ALA A 37 5.84 -4.07 18.61
C ALA A 37 6.52 -4.86 19.74
N SER A 38 7.79 -5.25 19.55
CA SER A 38 8.58 -5.94 20.59
C SER A 38 8.90 -5.07 21.79
N MET A 39 9.05 -3.75 21.64
CA MET A 39 9.21 -2.83 22.75
C MET A 39 7.93 -2.76 23.59
N ALA A 40 6.77 -2.63 22.95
CA ALA A 40 5.48 -2.64 23.64
C ALA A 40 5.22 -3.97 24.38
N HIS A 41 5.56 -5.09 23.74
CA HIS A 41 5.45 -6.39 24.39
C HIS A 41 6.38 -6.54 25.61
N ALA A 42 7.58 -5.96 25.58
CA ALA A 42 8.47 -5.98 26.74
C ALA A 42 7.83 -5.32 27.98
N HIS A 43 7.03 -4.26 27.81
CA HIS A 43 6.27 -3.65 28.91
C HIS A 43 5.11 -4.54 29.38
N GLU A 44 4.46 -5.30 28.48
CA GLU A 44 3.48 -6.31 28.89
C GLU A 44 4.12 -7.40 29.74
N LEU A 45 5.31 -7.88 29.37
CA LEU A 45 6.06 -8.88 30.14
C LEU A 45 6.55 -8.33 31.49
N GLU A 46 6.91 -7.04 31.56
CA GLU A 46 7.21 -6.38 32.83
C GLU A 46 5.97 -6.35 33.74
N ASN A 47 4.81 -6.02 33.20
CA ASN A 47 3.57 -5.95 33.99
C ASN A 47 3.18 -7.27 34.65
N ILE A 48 3.56 -8.40 34.05
CA ILE A 48 3.32 -9.74 34.61
C ILE A 48 4.55 -10.37 35.27
N ASN A 49 5.59 -9.56 35.56
CA ASN A 49 6.83 -9.96 36.25
C ASN A 49 7.67 -11.04 35.54
N ILE A 50 7.52 -11.23 34.23
CA ILE A 50 8.43 -12.06 33.42
C ILE A 50 9.75 -11.33 33.19
N LEU A 51 9.68 -10.02 32.92
CA LEU A 51 10.81 -9.11 32.92
C LEU A 51 10.76 -8.21 34.15
N THR A 52 11.91 -7.99 34.78
CA THR A 52 12.05 -6.92 35.75
C THR A 52 12.17 -5.58 35.06
N LYS A 53 11.90 -4.47 35.75
CA LYS A 53 12.05 -3.11 35.23
C LYS A 53 13.45 -2.84 34.64
N SER A 54 14.49 -3.39 35.28
CA SER A 54 15.88 -3.28 34.79
C SER A 54 16.09 -4.08 33.50
N GLU A 55 15.53 -5.30 33.40
CA GLU A 55 15.62 -6.14 32.20
C GLU A 55 14.85 -5.51 31.04
N THR A 56 13.63 -5.00 31.27
CA THR A 56 12.84 -4.27 30.25
C THR A 56 13.63 -3.10 29.68
N LYS A 57 14.26 -2.29 30.54
CA LYS A 57 15.10 -1.17 30.09
C LYS A 57 16.25 -1.65 29.20
N LYS A 58 16.93 -2.76 29.56
CA LYS A 58 18.02 -3.35 28.74
C LYS A 58 17.49 -3.82 27.39
N VAL A 59 16.35 -4.52 27.35
CA VAL A 59 15.70 -5.00 26.12
C VAL A 59 15.36 -3.82 25.20
N ILE A 60 14.71 -2.76 25.73
CA ILE A 60 14.33 -1.57 24.94
C ILE A 60 15.57 -0.86 24.38
N VAL A 61 16.63 -0.68 25.19
CA VAL A 61 17.88 -0.06 24.73
C VAL A 61 18.51 -0.87 23.61
N SER A 62 18.54 -2.21 23.74
CA SER A 62 19.08 -3.12 22.73
C SER A 62 18.25 -3.09 21.45
N LEU A 63 16.91 -3.08 21.53
CA LEU A 63 16.01 -2.95 20.37
C LEU A 63 16.21 -1.62 19.63
N LYS A 64 16.31 -0.50 20.37
CA LYS A 64 16.61 0.81 19.77
C LYS A 64 17.98 0.85 19.10
N LYS A 65 18.98 0.18 19.68
CA LYS A 65 20.31 0.02 19.08
C LYS A 65 20.22 -0.77 17.77
N LEU A 66 19.47 -1.88 17.77
CA LEU A 66 19.24 -2.71 16.58
C LEU A 66 18.56 -1.91 15.46
N ALA A 67 17.52 -1.14 15.77
CA ALA A 67 16.86 -0.26 14.80
C ALA A 67 17.85 0.73 14.16
N LYS A 68 18.70 1.38 14.97
CA LYS A 68 19.74 2.30 14.45
C LYS A 68 20.76 1.58 13.56
N LEU A 69 21.16 0.36 13.92
CA LEU A 69 22.08 -0.44 13.10
C LEU A 69 21.46 -0.83 11.76
N PHE A 70 20.18 -1.17 11.75
CA PHE A 70 19.45 -1.50 10.53
C PHE A 70 19.33 -0.29 9.60
N LEU A 71 18.88 0.86 10.11
CA LEU A 71 18.79 2.11 9.35
C LEU A 71 20.15 2.55 8.80
N ALA A 72 21.23 2.35 9.56
CA ALA A 72 22.59 2.62 9.12
C ALA A 72 23.17 1.55 8.18
N LYS A 73 22.38 0.53 7.76
CA LYS A 73 22.79 -0.61 6.93
C LYS A 73 23.92 -1.47 7.52
N LYS A 74 24.18 -1.33 8.84
CA LYS A 74 25.17 -2.12 9.58
C LYS A 74 24.63 -3.46 10.09
N PHE A 75 23.31 -3.61 10.18
CA PHE A 75 22.63 -4.88 10.38
C PHE A 75 21.84 -5.23 9.13
N LYS A 76 22.01 -6.47 8.65
CA LYS A 76 21.36 -6.93 7.42
C LYS A 76 20.53 -8.18 7.70
N LEU A 77 19.28 -8.19 7.23
CA LEU A 77 18.48 -9.39 7.14
C LEU A 77 18.98 -10.22 5.95
N THR A 78 19.48 -11.41 6.24
CA THR A 78 20.03 -12.32 5.24
C THR A 78 19.36 -13.69 5.35
N SER A 79 19.55 -14.56 4.37
CA SER A 79 19.06 -15.95 4.35
C SER A 79 19.53 -16.82 5.54
N LYS A 80 20.41 -16.30 6.40
CA LYS A 80 20.76 -16.89 7.69
C LYS A 80 19.57 -17.00 8.63
N TYR A 81 18.62 -16.06 8.53
CA TYR A 81 17.41 -16.00 9.32
C TYR A 81 16.23 -16.54 8.51
N GLU A 82 15.23 -17.06 9.16
CA GLU A 82 13.98 -17.48 8.54
C GLU A 82 13.08 -16.28 8.23
N ASP A 83 13.06 -15.31 9.15
CA ASP A 83 12.25 -14.10 9.12
C ASP A 83 12.87 -12.98 9.98
N CYS A 84 12.29 -11.80 10.00
CA CYS A 84 12.74 -10.67 10.81
C CYS A 84 12.60 -10.95 12.31
N HIS A 85 11.62 -11.72 12.72
CA HIS A 85 11.36 -12.06 14.12
C HIS A 85 12.53 -12.88 14.71
N SER A 86 12.99 -13.90 13.99
CA SER A 86 14.15 -14.71 14.38
C SER A 86 15.45 -13.90 14.41
N ALA A 87 15.58 -12.90 13.54
CA ALA A 87 16.74 -12.02 13.53
C ALA A 87 16.77 -11.12 14.80
N ILE A 88 15.63 -10.61 15.22
CA ILE A 88 15.51 -9.81 16.45
C ILE A 88 15.81 -10.66 17.69
N GLU A 89 15.26 -11.89 17.75
CA GLU A 89 15.51 -12.81 18.86
C GLU A 89 16.97 -13.23 18.98
N ASP A 90 17.63 -13.57 17.85
CA ASP A 90 19.05 -13.91 17.81
C ASP A 90 19.92 -12.74 18.30
N TYR A 91 19.59 -11.53 17.83
CA TYR A 91 20.30 -10.32 18.26
C TYR A 91 20.15 -10.07 19.77
N LEU A 92 18.93 -10.09 20.30
CA LEU A 92 18.66 -9.89 21.73
C LEU A 92 19.31 -10.98 22.59
N THR A 93 19.28 -12.24 22.12
CA THR A 93 19.90 -13.36 22.84
C THR A 93 21.41 -13.21 22.88
N LYS A 94 22.06 -12.72 21.83
CA LYS A 94 23.50 -12.46 21.80
C LYS A 94 23.92 -11.29 22.69
N GLU A 95 23.11 -10.21 22.72
CA GLU A 95 23.40 -9.01 23.50
C GLU A 95 23.09 -9.19 25.01
N LEU A 96 22.02 -9.93 25.35
CA LEU A 96 21.44 -9.97 26.70
C LEU A 96 21.36 -11.39 27.31
N GLY A 97 21.79 -12.42 26.61
CA GLY A 97 21.76 -13.81 27.09
C GLY A 97 20.35 -14.30 27.42
N SER A 98 20.14 -14.82 28.62
CA SER A 98 18.85 -15.35 29.09
C SER A 98 17.73 -14.30 29.11
N VAL A 99 18.05 -13.03 29.33
CA VAL A 99 17.09 -11.93 29.31
C VAL A 99 16.53 -11.72 27.89
N GLY A 100 17.40 -11.80 26.87
CA GLY A 100 16.97 -11.69 25.48
C GLY A 100 15.98 -12.78 25.05
N LYS A 101 16.13 -14.01 25.58
CA LYS A 101 15.22 -15.11 25.31
C LYS A 101 13.82 -14.92 25.88
N LYS A 102 13.66 -14.14 26.95
CA LYS A 102 12.35 -13.88 27.59
C LYS A 102 11.40 -13.14 26.67
N ILE A 103 11.90 -12.38 25.67
CA ILE A 103 11.05 -11.54 24.80
C ILE A 103 10.02 -12.35 23.98
N HIS A 104 10.29 -13.61 23.72
CA HIS A 104 9.35 -14.48 23.01
C HIS A 104 8.20 -15.03 23.86
N THR A 105 8.28 -14.88 25.19
CA THR A 105 7.27 -15.41 26.10
C THR A 105 5.88 -14.85 25.78
N GLY A 106 4.90 -15.75 25.63
CA GLY A 106 3.51 -15.37 25.37
C GLY A 106 3.22 -14.87 23.94
N ARG A 107 4.16 -14.98 23.01
CA ARG A 107 4.00 -14.66 21.61
C ARG A 107 4.09 -15.88 20.70
N SER A 108 3.50 -15.75 19.51
CA SER A 108 3.78 -16.59 18.36
C SER A 108 4.26 -15.70 17.21
N ARG A 109 5.00 -16.26 16.26
CA ARG A 109 5.28 -15.56 14.99
C ARG A 109 4.01 -15.12 14.26
N ASN A 110 2.90 -15.83 14.50
CA ASN A 110 1.62 -15.51 13.88
C ASN A 110 1.06 -14.16 14.32
N ASP A 111 1.08 -13.82 15.61
CA ASP A 111 0.64 -12.51 16.08
C ASP A 111 1.72 -11.43 15.92
N GLN A 112 2.99 -11.80 15.94
CA GLN A 112 4.09 -10.87 15.65
C GLN A 112 4.02 -10.32 14.22
N VAL A 113 3.90 -11.20 13.21
CA VAL A 113 3.80 -10.76 11.81
C VAL A 113 2.58 -9.88 11.59
N MET A 114 1.45 -10.19 12.25
CA MET A 114 0.23 -9.42 12.07
C MET A 114 0.33 -8.02 12.68
N VAL A 115 0.91 -7.87 13.88
CA VAL A 115 1.09 -6.53 14.47
C VAL A 115 2.08 -5.69 13.69
N ALA A 116 3.21 -6.26 13.26
CA ALA A 116 4.18 -5.57 12.41
C ALA A 116 3.56 -5.12 11.08
N MET A 117 2.76 -5.98 10.45
CA MET A 117 2.02 -5.67 9.23
C MET A 117 1.00 -4.54 9.44
N ARG A 118 0.25 -4.54 10.57
CA ARG A 118 -0.70 -3.47 10.90
C ARG A 118 -0.02 -2.11 11.04
N LEU A 119 1.13 -2.07 11.71
CA LEU A 119 1.90 -0.84 11.89
C LEU A 119 2.46 -0.34 10.56
N TYR A 120 3.05 -1.24 9.76
CA TYR A 120 3.53 -0.94 8.41
C TYR A 120 2.43 -0.37 7.52
N VAL A 121 1.29 -1.06 7.45
CA VAL A 121 0.14 -0.64 6.63
C VAL A 121 -0.37 0.73 7.07
N ARG A 122 -0.47 0.98 8.38
CA ARG A 122 -0.91 2.27 8.90
C ARG A 122 -0.02 3.41 8.41
N ALA A 123 1.30 3.24 8.51
CA ALA A 123 2.25 4.24 8.03
C ALA A 123 2.18 4.42 6.49
N LYS A 124 1.98 3.34 5.74
CA LYS A 124 1.84 3.40 4.28
C LYS A 124 0.51 4.02 3.85
N LEU A 125 -0.56 3.83 4.58
CA LEU A 125 -1.83 4.51 4.31
C LEU A 125 -1.73 6.02 4.53
N ASP A 126 -1.05 6.49 5.58
CA ASP A 126 -0.78 7.91 5.79
C ASP A 126 -0.02 8.52 4.60
N GLU A 127 1.00 7.81 4.10
CA GLU A 127 1.78 8.21 2.93
C GLU A 127 0.90 8.28 1.67
N ILE A 128 0.13 7.22 1.37
CA ILE A 128 -0.68 7.12 0.16
C ILE A 128 -1.86 8.11 0.20
N GLN A 129 -2.46 8.34 1.36
CA GLN A 129 -3.49 9.37 1.54
C GLN A 129 -2.93 10.76 1.23
N SER A 130 -1.75 11.09 1.77
CA SER A 130 -1.05 12.33 1.44
C SER A 130 -0.75 12.47 -0.05
N MET A 131 -0.42 11.36 -0.74
CA MET A 131 -0.23 11.37 -2.20
C MET A 131 -1.54 11.69 -2.93
N ASN A 132 -2.66 11.08 -2.55
CA ASN A 132 -3.96 11.36 -3.16
C ASN A 132 -4.34 12.84 -3.02
N LEU A 133 -4.15 13.44 -1.85
CA LEU A 133 -4.40 14.88 -1.64
C LEU A 133 -3.50 15.77 -2.52
N LYS A 134 -2.22 15.42 -2.66
CA LYS A 134 -1.30 16.17 -3.56
C LYS A 134 -1.68 16.03 -5.04
N ILE A 135 -2.17 14.87 -5.44
CA ILE A 135 -2.67 14.63 -6.80
C ILE A 135 -3.93 15.44 -7.03
N ALA A 136 -4.90 15.39 -6.10
CA ALA A 136 -6.12 16.19 -6.15
C ALA A 136 -5.81 17.70 -6.31
N GLN A 137 -4.86 18.21 -5.51
CA GLN A 137 -4.41 19.61 -5.64
C GLN A 137 -3.81 19.91 -7.00
N SER A 138 -2.98 19.00 -7.56
CA SER A 138 -2.38 19.22 -8.87
C SER A 138 -3.41 19.24 -10.00
N PHE A 139 -4.45 18.44 -9.90
CA PHE A 139 -5.58 18.46 -10.83
C PHE A 139 -6.45 19.72 -10.62
N PHE A 140 -6.68 20.13 -9.38
CA PHE A 140 -7.43 21.33 -9.06
C PHE A 140 -6.75 22.59 -9.62
N ASP A 141 -5.42 22.71 -9.44
CA ASP A 141 -4.64 23.83 -10.01
C ASP A 141 -4.79 23.91 -11.54
N LYS A 142 -4.83 22.74 -12.20
CA LYS A 142 -5.10 22.65 -13.64
C LYS A 142 -6.55 23.00 -13.99
N ALA A 143 -7.49 22.54 -13.20
CA ALA A 143 -8.91 22.84 -13.40
C ALA A 143 -9.19 24.34 -13.32
N GLU A 144 -8.62 25.02 -12.33
CA GLU A 144 -8.72 26.45 -12.17
C GLU A 144 -8.10 27.20 -13.34
N LYS A 145 -6.85 26.84 -13.71
CA LYS A 145 -6.13 27.46 -14.82
C LYS A 145 -6.86 27.33 -16.16
N HIS A 146 -7.49 26.22 -16.41
CA HIS A 146 -8.14 25.89 -17.69
C HIS A 146 -9.67 25.92 -17.60
N SER A 147 -10.24 26.67 -16.63
CA SER A 147 -11.68 26.71 -16.32
C SER A 147 -12.56 27.20 -17.48
N SER A 148 -12.00 28.05 -18.35
CA SER A 148 -12.67 28.57 -19.54
C SER A 148 -12.11 28.04 -20.87
N ASP A 149 -11.05 27.23 -20.81
CA ASP A 149 -10.46 26.69 -22.04
C ASP A 149 -11.33 25.61 -22.63
N PRO A 150 -11.76 25.75 -23.91
CA PRO A 150 -12.72 24.87 -24.52
C PRO A 150 -12.15 23.46 -24.72
N MET A 151 -12.99 22.46 -24.48
CA MET A 151 -12.71 21.05 -24.68
C MET A 151 -13.87 20.40 -25.44
N PRO A 152 -13.60 19.63 -26.52
CA PRO A 152 -14.66 18.82 -27.13
C PRO A 152 -15.05 17.69 -26.15
N GLY A 153 -16.30 17.70 -25.68
CA GLY A 153 -16.83 16.65 -24.81
C GLY A 153 -17.20 15.40 -25.64
N TYR A 154 -16.85 14.24 -25.12
CA TYR A 154 -17.07 12.95 -25.79
C TYR A 154 -18.01 12.05 -24.99
N THR A 155 -18.92 11.38 -25.71
CA THR A 155 -19.62 10.19 -25.24
C THR A 155 -19.50 9.10 -26.31
N HIS A 156 -19.32 7.84 -25.91
CA HIS A 156 -19.11 6.72 -26.86
C HIS A 156 -17.94 6.93 -27.85
N LEU A 157 -16.94 7.73 -27.45
CA LEU A 157 -15.84 8.20 -28.32
C LEU A 157 -16.32 9.02 -29.54
N GLN A 158 -17.54 9.55 -29.48
CA GLN A 158 -18.09 10.49 -30.45
C GLN A 158 -18.18 11.89 -29.83
N ARG A 159 -17.94 12.92 -30.62
CA ARG A 159 -18.13 14.30 -30.19
C ARG A 159 -19.58 14.55 -29.81
N ALA A 160 -19.81 15.09 -28.62
CA ALA A 160 -21.15 15.22 -28.04
C ALA A 160 -21.53 16.67 -27.81
N MET A 161 -20.80 17.38 -26.94
CA MET A 161 -21.11 18.76 -26.58
C MET A 161 -19.84 19.55 -26.25
N PRO A 162 -19.85 20.88 -26.35
CA PRO A 162 -18.78 21.72 -25.85
C PRO A 162 -18.63 21.57 -24.33
N SER A 163 -17.39 21.48 -23.86
CA SER A 163 -17.02 21.41 -22.46
C SER A 163 -15.80 22.28 -22.19
N THR A 164 -15.20 22.17 -21.03
CA THR A 164 -13.93 22.84 -20.70
C THR A 164 -12.91 21.84 -20.17
N TRP A 165 -11.64 22.12 -20.42
CA TRP A 165 -10.54 21.36 -19.80
C TRP A 165 -10.58 21.47 -18.27
N GLY A 166 -11.07 22.60 -17.74
CA GLY A 166 -11.30 22.77 -16.31
C GLY A 166 -12.25 21.72 -15.73
N LEU A 167 -13.37 21.41 -16.43
CA LEU A 167 -14.29 20.36 -16.00
C LEU A 167 -13.62 18.99 -16.02
N TRP A 168 -12.85 18.68 -17.06
CA TRP A 168 -12.14 17.39 -17.17
C TRP A 168 -11.10 17.20 -16.09
N PHE A 169 -10.25 18.21 -15.80
CA PHE A 169 -9.29 18.15 -14.70
C PHE A 169 -9.99 18.09 -13.34
N GLY A 170 -11.08 18.85 -13.16
CA GLY A 170 -11.87 18.88 -11.93
C GLY A 170 -12.45 17.53 -11.55
N ALA A 171 -12.88 16.73 -12.52
CA ALA A 171 -13.38 15.38 -12.29
C ALA A 171 -12.32 14.46 -11.65
N PHE A 172 -11.06 14.56 -12.05
CA PHE A 172 -9.98 13.82 -11.41
C PHE A 172 -9.59 14.40 -10.04
N ALA A 173 -9.67 15.73 -9.85
CA ALA A 173 -9.45 16.32 -8.53
C ALA A 173 -10.44 15.75 -7.49
N GLU A 174 -11.72 15.69 -7.83
CA GLU A 174 -12.78 15.13 -6.98
C GLU A 174 -12.54 13.64 -6.71
N SER A 175 -12.23 12.83 -7.74
CA SER A 175 -12.01 11.40 -7.56
C SER A 175 -10.84 11.09 -6.61
N PHE A 176 -9.75 11.87 -6.64
CA PHE A 176 -8.64 11.67 -5.72
C PHE A 176 -8.92 12.16 -4.29
N LEU A 177 -9.84 13.10 -4.09
CA LEU A 177 -10.37 13.45 -2.75
C LEU A 177 -11.20 12.28 -2.19
N ASP A 178 -12.10 11.71 -2.96
CA ASP A 178 -12.89 10.53 -2.57
C ASP A 178 -11.99 9.35 -2.20
N ASN A 179 -10.92 9.13 -2.97
CA ASN A 179 -9.94 8.09 -2.66
C ASN A 179 -9.23 8.35 -1.33
N ALA A 180 -8.88 9.59 -1.00
CA ALA A 180 -8.27 9.93 0.28
C ALA A 180 -9.22 9.63 1.46
N ASP A 181 -10.50 9.92 1.33
CA ASP A 181 -11.53 9.64 2.34
C ASP A 181 -11.76 8.13 2.52
N LEU A 182 -11.81 7.38 1.42
CA LEU A 182 -11.90 5.92 1.47
C LEU A 182 -10.71 5.30 2.22
N LEU A 183 -9.49 5.75 1.92
CA LEU A 183 -8.27 5.25 2.57
C LEU A 183 -8.25 5.60 4.07
N SER A 184 -8.73 6.78 4.47
CA SER A 184 -8.89 7.18 5.87
C SER A 184 -9.86 6.26 6.62
N SER A 185 -10.99 5.94 5.98
CA SER A 185 -11.99 5.01 6.53
C SER A 185 -11.44 3.60 6.68
N THR A 186 -10.72 3.12 5.68
CA THR A 186 -10.04 1.81 5.69
C THR A 186 -8.98 1.74 6.79
N GLN A 187 -8.16 2.79 6.94
CA GLN A 187 -7.17 2.87 8.02
C GLN A 187 -7.82 2.80 9.40
N THR A 188 -8.90 3.55 9.61
CA THR A 188 -9.67 3.51 10.87
C THR A 188 -10.20 2.12 11.18
N TRP A 189 -10.73 1.43 10.17
CA TRP A 189 -11.25 0.07 10.31
C TRP A 189 -10.15 -0.95 10.63
N MET A 190 -8.96 -0.81 10.03
CA MET A 190 -7.80 -1.69 10.21
C MET A 190 -7.01 -1.41 11.49
N ASN A 191 -7.20 -0.27 12.16
CA ASN A 191 -6.40 0.15 13.32
C ASN A 191 -6.76 -0.62 14.60
N ILE A 192 -6.47 -1.93 14.59
CA ILE A 192 -6.84 -2.88 15.64
C ILE A 192 -5.63 -3.73 16.01
N ASN A 193 -5.34 -3.84 17.32
CA ASN A 193 -4.20 -4.59 17.86
C ASN A 193 -4.44 -6.11 17.86
N PRO A 194 -3.68 -6.92 17.10
CA PRO A 194 -3.73 -8.38 17.13
C PRO A 194 -2.77 -8.99 18.17
N LEU A 195 -1.77 -8.25 18.69
CA LEU A 195 -0.68 -8.76 19.53
C LEU A 195 -1.22 -9.39 20.81
N GLY A 196 -0.56 -10.47 21.27
CA GLY A 196 -0.93 -11.23 22.46
C GLY A 196 -2.04 -12.26 22.24
N SER A 197 -2.36 -12.60 20.99
CA SER A 197 -3.28 -13.70 20.62
C SER A 197 -2.54 -15.03 20.38
N ALA A 198 -1.23 -14.99 20.33
CA ALA A 198 -0.34 -16.10 19.99
C ALA A 198 -0.75 -16.81 18.68
N ALA A 199 -0.86 -18.13 18.67
CA ALA A 199 -1.22 -18.91 17.48
C ALA A 199 -2.76 -19.01 17.26
N GLY A 200 -3.56 -18.14 17.91
CA GLY A 200 -5.01 -18.06 17.71
C GLY A 200 -5.85 -18.57 18.86
N TYR A 201 -5.25 -19.25 19.83
CA TYR A 201 -5.98 -19.79 20.99
C TYR A 201 -5.62 -19.08 22.30
N GLY A 202 -4.87 -17.97 22.21
CA GLY A 202 -4.40 -17.23 23.36
C GLY A 202 -3.23 -17.91 24.08
N VAL A 203 -2.90 -17.40 25.26
CA VAL A 203 -1.83 -17.91 26.12
C VAL A 203 -2.32 -18.01 27.55
N ASN A 204 -1.81 -18.98 28.29
CA ASN A 204 -2.10 -19.14 29.72
C ASN A 204 -1.22 -18.21 30.58
N LEU A 205 -1.18 -16.93 30.24
CA LEU A 205 -0.47 -15.88 30.95
C LEU A 205 -1.37 -14.65 31.05
N PRO A 206 -1.38 -13.91 32.17
CA PRO A 206 -2.27 -12.77 32.39
C PRO A 206 -1.77 -11.50 31.67
N ILE A 207 -1.45 -11.61 30.37
CA ILE A 207 -0.93 -10.51 29.57
C ILE A 207 -1.99 -9.42 29.39
N LYS A 208 -1.64 -8.19 29.75
CA LYS A 208 -2.51 -7.03 29.61
C LYS A 208 -2.33 -6.36 28.26
N ARG A 209 -3.00 -6.88 27.24
CA ARG A 209 -2.97 -6.40 25.84
C ARG A 209 -3.36 -4.94 25.66
N ASP A 210 -3.93 -4.29 26.68
CA ASP A 210 -4.22 -2.85 26.65
C ASP A 210 -2.96 -2.00 26.69
N ILE A 211 -1.85 -2.51 27.25
CA ILE A 211 -0.54 -1.82 27.29
C ILE A 211 -0.04 -1.64 25.84
N SER A 212 0.13 -2.73 25.11
CA SER A 212 0.58 -2.66 23.71
C SER A 212 -0.42 -1.91 22.81
N THR A 213 -1.73 -2.06 23.07
CA THR A 213 -2.77 -1.33 22.33
C THR A 213 -2.59 0.17 22.44
N LYS A 214 -2.33 0.67 23.66
CA LYS A 214 -2.11 2.10 23.92
C LYS A 214 -0.76 2.58 23.36
N GLU A 215 0.32 1.85 23.63
CA GLU A 215 1.68 2.26 23.23
C GLU A 215 1.85 2.28 21.70
N LEU A 216 1.21 1.34 21.00
CA LEU A 216 1.25 1.26 19.53
C LEU A 216 0.15 2.10 18.87
N ASN A 217 -0.58 2.93 19.62
CA ASN A 217 -1.66 3.80 19.12
C ASN A 217 -2.73 3.07 18.31
N PHE A 218 -3.09 1.83 18.71
CA PHE A 218 -4.23 1.15 18.15
C PHE A 218 -5.54 1.67 18.76
N LYS A 219 -6.59 1.77 17.94
CA LYS A 219 -7.92 2.22 18.38
C LYS A 219 -8.54 1.24 19.40
N ARG A 220 -8.30 -0.06 19.23
CA ARG A 220 -8.78 -1.14 20.10
C ARG A 220 -7.95 -2.40 19.92
N LYS A 221 -8.08 -3.35 20.84
CA LYS A 221 -7.58 -4.72 20.67
C LYS A 221 -8.61 -5.62 19.99
N GLN A 222 -8.17 -6.61 19.24
CA GLN A 222 -9.04 -7.74 18.83
C GLN A 222 -9.28 -8.63 20.06
N LEU A 223 -10.56 -8.82 20.43
CA LEU A 223 -10.91 -9.53 21.67
C LEU A 223 -10.77 -11.04 21.53
N ASN A 224 -11.36 -11.61 20.49
CA ASN A 224 -11.34 -13.04 20.24
C ASN A 224 -10.03 -13.44 19.55
N THR A 225 -9.23 -14.28 20.20
CA THR A 225 -7.91 -14.69 19.71
C THR A 225 -8.00 -15.56 18.44
N LEU A 226 -9.02 -16.40 18.32
CA LEU A 226 -9.24 -17.20 17.11
C LEU A 226 -9.62 -16.30 15.93
N TYR A 227 -10.46 -15.27 16.16
CA TYR A 227 -10.80 -14.30 15.13
C TYR A 227 -9.57 -13.51 14.66
N VAL A 228 -8.58 -13.30 15.53
CA VAL A 228 -7.30 -12.70 15.10
C VAL A 228 -6.70 -13.49 13.94
N GLN A 229 -6.59 -14.82 14.06
CA GLN A 229 -6.08 -15.67 12.99
C GLN A 229 -7.04 -15.76 11.80
N ASN A 230 -8.34 -15.94 12.04
CA ASN A 230 -9.35 -16.04 10.98
C ASN A 230 -9.50 -14.76 10.17
N SER A 231 -9.09 -13.62 10.72
CA SER A 231 -9.11 -12.33 10.02
C SER A 231 -7.79 -12.01 9.27
N ARG A 232 -6.80 -12.88 9.34
CA ARG A 232 -5.58 -12.75 8.55
C ARG A 232 -5.91 -12.89 7.07
N GLY A 233 -5.49 -11.94 6.29
CA GLY A 233 -5.86 -11.79 4.88
C GLY A 233 -7.14 -10.98 4.64
N LYS A 234 -8.14 -11.02 5.54
CA LYS A 234 -9.37 -10.23 5.40
C LYS A 234 -9.10 -8.72 5.36
N PHE A 235 -8.28 -8.23 6.29
CA PHE A 235 -7.93 -6.82 6.36
C PHE A 235 -7.00 -6.43 5.20
N GLU A 236 -6.10 -7.30 4.83
CA GLU A 236 -5.17 -7.12 3.71
C GLU A 236 -5.92 -7.08 2.38
N LEU A 237 -6.96 -7.91 2.20
CA LEU A 237 -7.82 -7.93 1.02
C LEU A 237 -8.59 -6.60 0.87
N GLU A 238 -9.22 -6.13 1.95
CA GLU A 238 -9.94 -4.85 1.94
C GLU A 238 -8.99 -3.69 1.63
N LEU A 239 -7.78 -3.71 2.19
CA LEU A 239 -6.79 -2.71 1.87
C LEU A 239 -6.44 -2.70 0.37
N ILE A 240 -6.15 -3.87 -0.22
CA ILE A 240 -5.85 -3.92 -1.66
C ILE A 240 -7.07 -3.46 -2.46
N GLY A 241 -8.29 -3.79 -2.01
CA GLY A 241 -9.55 -3.30 -2.59
C GLY A 241 -9.62 -1.77 -2.60
N SER A 242 -9.33 -1.14 -1.46
CA SER A 242 -9.29 0.32 -1.33
C SER A 242 -8.18 0.95 -2.17
N LEU A 243 -7.01 0.33 -2.23
CA LEU A 243 -5.88 0.79 -3.05
C LEU A 243 -6.13 0.64 -4.57
N LYS A 244 -7.04 -0.24 -4.98
CA LYS A 244 -7.44 -0.38 -6.39
C LYS A 244 -8.21 0.84 -6.89
N GLN A 245 -8.91 1.59 -6.03
CA GLN A 245 -9.73 2.73 -6.45
C GLN A 245 -8.87 3.86 -7.06
N PRO A 246 -7.85 4.40 -6.38
CA PRO A 246 -6.98 5.39 -7.02
C PRO A 246 -6.28 4.84 -8.27
N MET A 247 -5.97 3.54 -8.32
CA MET A 247 -5.38 2.93 -9.52
C MET A 247 -6.38 2.80 -10.68
N LEU A 248 -7.68 2.67 -10.38
CA LEU A 248 -8.74 2.72 -11.40
C LEU A 248 -8.84 4.12 -12.02
N ASP A 249 -8.77 5.17 -11.19
CA ASP A 249 -8.77 6.54 -11.68
C ASP A 249 -7.51 6.87 -12.48
N VAL A 250 -6.33 6.40 -12.02
CA VAL A 250 -5.10 6.46 -12.82
C VAL A 250 -5.28 5.78 -14.17
N ARG A 251 -5.90 4.60 -14.22
CA ARG A 251 -6.15 3.89 -15.47
C ARG A 251 -7.07 4.69 -16.39
N LYS A 252 -8.16 5.27 -15.87
CA LYS A 252 -9.08 6.11 -16.63
C LYS A 252 -8.36 7.34 -17.19
N PHE A 253 -7.66 8.07 -16.32
CA PHE A 253 -6.82 9.21 -16.72
C PHE A 253 -5.82 8.81 -17.82
N SER A 254 -5.13 7.68 -17.67
CA SER A 254 -4.13 7.22 -18.65
C SER A 254 -4.76 6.83 -19.99
N TRP A 255 -6.00 6.34 -20.01
CA TRP A 255 -6.72 6.10 -21.25
C TRP A 255 -7.06 7.40 -21.96
N ASP A 256 -7.62 8.39 -21.27
CA ASP A 256 -7.92 9.70 -21.83
C ASP A 256 -6.63 10.35 -22.36
N MET A 257 -5.54 10.33 -21.56
CA MET A 257 -4.23 10.83 -21.99
C MET A 257 -3.72 10.11 -23.24
N SER A 258 -3.89 8.79 -23.35
CA SER A 258 -3.47 8.03 -24.55
C SER A 258 -4.22 8.47 -25.82
N ILE A 259 -5.48 8.87 -25.68
CA ILE A 259 -6.30 9.40 -26.78
C ILE A 259 -5.87 10.83 -27.11
N PHE A 260 -5.83 11.71 -26.11
CA PHE A 260 -5.56 13.13 -26.34
C PHE A 260 -4.11 13.45 -26.74
N LEU A 261 -3.15 12.55 -26.44
CA LEU A 261 -1.77 12.64 -26.91
C LEU A 261 -1.55 12.03 -28.29
N ALA A 262 -2.50 11.25 -28.83
CA ALA A 262 -2.38 10.66 -30.17
C ALA A 262 -2.21 11.75 -31.23
N GLN A 263 -1.40 11.48 -32.27
CA GLN A 263 -1.08 12.45 -33.31
C GLN A 263 -2.32 12.98 -34.06
N GLU A 264 -3.35 12.15 -34.18
CA GLU A 264 -4.61 12.50 -34.82
C GLU A 264 -5.40 13.54 -34.01
N PHE A 265 -5.34 13.45 -32.68
CA PHE A 265 -6.02 14.40 -31.80
C PHE A 265 -5.11 15.58 -31.44
N SER A 266 -3.95 15.30 -30.85
CA SER A 266 -2.95 16.29 -30.43
C SER A 266 -3.54 17.42 -29.57
N LEU A 267 -4.51 17.08 -28.71
CA LEU A 267 -5.19 18.04 -27.85
C LEU A 267 -4.36 18.38 -26.60
N LEU A 268 -3.50 17.43 -26.18
CA LEU A 268 -2.59 17.57 -25.06
C LEU A 268 -1.15 17.24 -25.46
N SER A 269 -0.20 17.78 -24.70
CA SER A 269 1.19 17.34 -24.72
C SER A 269 1.75 17.24 -23.31
N ILE A 270 2.84 16.50 -23.13
CA ILE A 270 3.53 16.29 -21.85
C ILE A 270 5.03 16.55 -22.00
N ALA A 271 5.71 16.81 -20.87
CA ALA A 271 7.15 17.01 -20.89
C ALA A 271 7.88 15.76 -21.44
N SER A 272 8.93 15.96 -22.21
CA SER A 272 9.70 14.91 -22.90
C SER A 272 10.24 13.81 -21.96
N LYS A 273 10.49 14.14 -20.69
CA LYS A 273 10.94 13.16 -19.68
C LYS A 273 9.91 12.05 -19.38
N TYR A 274 8.65 12.20 -19.79
CA TYR A 274 7.58 11.20 -19.64
C TYR A 274 7.30 10.41 -20.92
N SER A 275 8.08 10.64 -21.96
CA SER A 275 7.99 9.95 -23.24
C SER A 275 9.33 9.41 -23.64
N THR A 276 9.33 8.37 -24.50
CA THR A 276 10.55 7.81 -25.09
C THR A 276 10.53 8.00 -26.59
N GLY A 277 11.69 8.34 -27.16
CA GLY A 277 11.88 8.38 -28.61
C GLY A 277 12.06 6.97 -29.17
N SER A 278 11.86 6.83 -30.47
CA SER A 278 12.22 5.62 -31.22
C SER A 278 13.58 5.79 -31.87
N SER A 279 14.47 4.82 -31.71
CA SER A 279 15.77 4.83 -32.41
C SER A 279 15.65 4.68 -33.94
N ILE A 280 14.51 4.15 -34.41
CA ILE A 280 14.25 3.87 -35.83
C ILE A 280 13.36 4.95 -36.45
N MET A 281 12.48 5.58 -35.63
CA MET A 281 11.49 6.57 -36.09
C MET A 281 11.65 7.86 -35.30
N PRO A 282 12.51 8.80 -35.72
CA PRO A 282 12.84 10.01 -34.99
C PRO A 282 11.65 10.98 -34.78
N ASN A 283 10.61 10.84 -35.57
CA ASN A 283 9.36 11.61 -35.49
C ASN A 283 8.37 11.05 -34.44
N LYS A 284 8.71 9.94 -33.75
CA LYS A 284 7.81 9.27 -32.81
C LYS A 284 8.21 9.55 -31.37
N SER A 285 7.24 9.98 -30.55
CA SER A 285 7.37 10.13 -29.11
C SER A 285 6.30 9.27 -28.43
N ASN A 286 6.71 8.23 -27.72
CA ASN A 286 5.78 7.27 -27.08
C ASN A 286 5.51 7.72 -25.64
N PRO A 287 4.25 7.75 -25.19
CA PRO A 287 3.89 8.07 -23.81
C PRO A 287 4.02 6.85 -22.87
N ASP A 288 5.20 6.21 -22.82
CA ASP A 288 5.41 4.93 -22.13
C ASP A 288 5.03 4.99 -20.65
N VAL A 289 5.24 6.12 -19.98
CA VAL A 289 4.85 6.32 -18.59
C VAL A 289 3.34 6.18 -18.44
N ILE A 290 2.56 6.77 -19.34
CA ILE A 290 1.09 6.68 -19.36
C ILE A 290 0.63 5.22 -19.58
N GLU A 291 1.31 4.50 -20.46
CA GLU A 291 0.98 3.10 -20.75
C GLU A 291 1.25 2.18 -19.56
N ILE A 292 2.39 2.34 -18.89
CA ILE A 292 2.71 1.57 -17.69
C ILE A 292 1.77 1.92 -16.53
N MET A 293 1.42 3.20 -16.35
CA MET A 293 0.41 3.60 -15.36
C MET A 293 -0.92 2.89 -15.60
N ARG A 294 -1.38 2.84 -16.87
CA ARG A 294 -2.59 2.13 -17.26
C ARG A 294 -2.53 0.63 -16.97
N ALA A 295 -1.37 0.01 -17.23
CA ALA A 295 -1.15 -1.42 -17.02
C ALA A 295 -1.09 -1.80 -15.54
N ASN A 296 -0.61 -0.92 -14.66
CA ASN A 296 -0.45 -1.18 -13.22
C ASN A 296 -1.77 -1.49 -12.52
N TYR A 297 -2.92 -1.05 -13.04
CA TYR A 297 -4.22 -1.48 -12.55
C TYR A 297 -4.41 -3.01 -12.68
N ALA A 298 -3.97 -3.61 -13.77
CA ALA A 298 -4.07 -5.06 -13.96
C ALA A 298 -3.18 -5.82 -12.95
N VAL A 299 -2.01 -5.28 -12.62
CA VAL A 299 -1.13 -5.83 -11.57
C VAL A 299 -1.86 -5.83 -10.22
N MET A 300 -2.51 -4.71 -9.87
CA MET A 300 -3.30 -4.61 -8.64
C MET A 300 -4.48 -5.59 -8.61
N ALA A 301 -5.19 -5.74 -9.73
CA ALA A 301 -6.27 -6.71 -9.85
C ALA A 301 -5.78 -8.15 -9.66
N GLY A 302 -4.59 -8.47 -10.19
CA GLY A 302 -3.94 -9.76 -9.99
C GLY A 302 -3.62 -10.04 -8.52
N HIS A 303 -3.04 -9.07 -7.81
CA HIS A 303 -2.74 -9.20 -6.37
C HIS A 303 -4.00 -9.34 -5.51
N TYR A 304 -5.07 -8.62 -5.87
CA TYR A 304 -6.37 -8.76 -5.20
C TYR A 304 -6.90 -10.18 -5.35
N SER A 305 -6.95 -10.70 -6.59
CA SER A 305 -7.44 -12.04 -6.89
C SER A 305 -6.58 -13.14 -6.26
N GLU A 306 -5.23 -12.97 -6.27
CA GLU A 306 -4.32 -13.88 -5.57
C GLU A 306 -4.70 -13.98 -4.09
N LEU A 307 -4.86 -12.85 -3.41
CA LEU A 307 -5.16 -12.82 -1.98
C LEU A 307 -6.55 -13.36 -1.67
N GLU A 308 -7.57 -13.00 -2.45
CA GLU A 308 -8.94 -13.50 -2.31
C GLU A 308 -9.02 -15.03 -2.33
N ASN A 309 -8.25 -15.66 -3.23
CA ASN A 309 -8.21 -17.12 -3.32
C ASN A 309 -7.38 -17.76 -2.20
N LEU A 310 -6.30 -17.11 -1.72
CA LEU A 310 -5.46 -17.62 -0.65
C LEU A 310 -6.18 -17.71 0.71
N ILE A 311 -7.12 -16.82 0.99
CA ILE A 311 -7.77 -16.73 2.31
C ILE A 311 -8.99 -17.64 2.48
N SER A 312 -9.36 -18.38 1.45
CA SER A 312 -10.47 -19.34 1.48
C SER A 312 -10.05 -20.62 2.22
N LEU A 313 -9.89 -20.53 3.54
CA LEU A 313 -9.31 -21.56 4.39
C LEU A 313 -10.21 -21.85 5.59
N PRO A 314 -10.12 -23.07 6.20
CA PRO A 314 -10.72 -23.35 7.50
C PRO A 314 -10.21 -22.43 8.61
N SER A 315 -10.91 -22.40 9.74
CA SER A 315 -10.49 -21.61 10.92
C SER A 315 -9.12 -22.03 11.44
N GLY A 316 -8.39 -21.06 11.99
CA GLY A 316 -7.06 -21.25 12.56
C GLY A 316 -5.94 -20.84 11.60
N TYR A 317 -4.70 -21.16 12.00
CA TYR A 317 -3.53 -20.84 11.18
C TYR A 317 -3.24 -21.95 10.17
N HIS A 318 -3.04 -21.52 8.91
CA HIS A 318 -2.52 -22.35 7.82
C HIS A 318 -1.30 -21.69 7.20
N ARG A 319 -0.35 -22.49 6.69
CA ARG A 319 0.89 -21.95 6.10
C ARG A 319 0.65 -21.11 4.84
N ASP A 320 -0.44 -21.35 4.14
CA ASP A 320 -0.92 -20.56 2.99
C ASP A 320 -0.97 -19.06 3.32
N LEU A 321 -1.38 -18.72 4.53
CA LEU A 321 -1.47 -17.33 5.01
C LEU A 321 -0.12 -16.59 5.02
N GLN A 322 1.00 -17.29 4.92
CA GLN A 322 2.32 -16.67 4.76
C GLN A 322 2.42 -15.89 3.45
N LEU A 323 1.79 -16.39 2.38
CA LEU A 323 1.80 -15.76 1.06
C LEU A 323 1.01 -14.44 0.99
N THR A 324 0.13 -14.16 1.96
CA THR A 324 -0.65 -12.89 2.00
C THR A 324 0.23 -11.67 2.07
N LYS A 325 1.41 -11.77 2.70
CA LYS A 325 2.41 -10.70 2.84
C LYS A 325 2.90 -10.19 1.48
N ARG A 326 3.15 -11.11 0.54
CA ARG A 326 3.68 -10.81 -0.79
C ARG A 326 2.72 -9.91 -1.58
N SER A 327 1.49 -10.34 -1.73
CA SER A 327 0.46 -9.60 -2.50
C SER A 327 0.25 -8.20 -1.93
N LEU A 328 0.23 -8.07 -0.60
CA LEU A 328 0.03 -6.80 0.07
C LEU A 328 1.20 -5.83 -0.13
N ILE A 329 2.43 -6.24 0.18
CA ILE A 329 3.61 -5.37 0.09
C ILE A 329 3.85 -4.94 -1.36
N ARG A 330 3.70 -5.87 -2.32
CA ARG A 330 3.83 -5.55 -3.74
C ARG A 330 2.76 -4.60 -4.23
N SER A 331 1.52 -4.71 -3.73
CA SER A 331 0.44 -3.77 -4.02
C SER A 331 0.78 -2.37 -3.53
N ILE A 332 1.24 -2.23 -2.30
CA ILE A 332 1.65 -0.96 -1.73
C ILE A 332 2.78 -0.33 -2.55
N HIS A 333 3.80 -1.11 -2.94
CA HIS A 333 4.89 -0.62 -3.79
C HIS A 333 4.40 -0.19 -5.18
N CYS A 334 3.48 -0.96 -5.80
CA CYS A 334 2.91 -0.61 -7.09
C CYS A 334 2.17 0.73 -7.04
N VAL A 335 1.30 0.90 -6.04
CA VAL A 335 0.53 2.14 -5.83
C VAL A 335 1.44 3.31 -5.54
N THR A 336 2.35 3.18 -4.57
CA THR A 336 3.26 4.26 -4.17
C THR A 336 4.11 4.76 -5.35
N LYS A 337 4.66 3.84 -6.15
CA LYS A 337 5.44 4.21 -7.34
C LYS A 337 4.59 4.91 -8.39
N THR A 338 3.37 4.43 -8.64
CA THR A 338 2.49 4.99 -9.67
C THR A 338 1.98 6.37 -9.26
N LEU A 339 1.43 6.50 -8.04
CA LEU A 339 0.90 7.77 -7.54
C LEU A 339 1.99 8.82 -7.34
N GLY A 340 3.22 8.39 -6.99
CA GLY A 340 4.34 9.30 -6.80
C GLY A 340 4.75 10.09 -8.04
N LEU A 341 4.45 9.58 -9.24
CA LEU A 341 4.75 10.27 -10.50
C LEU A 341 3.64 11.26 -10.93
N LEU A 342 2.41 11.06 -10.43
CA LEU A 342 1.23 11.74 -10.97
C LEU A 342 1.25 13.27 -10.78
N PRO A 343 1.60 13.84 -9.61
CA PRO A 343 1.57 15.28 -9.42
C PRO A 343 2.42 16.05 -10.43
N ASP A 344 3.64 15.59 -10.67
CA ASP A 344 4.54 16.25 -11.60
C ASP A 344 4.16 15.98 -13.07
N LEU A 345 3.62 14.81 -13.37
CA LEU A 345 3.07 14.51 -14.69
C LEU A 345 1.89 15.44 -15.01
N VAL A 346 0.92 15.58 -14.09
CA VAL A 346 -0.24 16.48 -14.27
C VAL A 346 0.20 17.92 -14.46
N LYS A 347 1.15 18.41 -13.66
CA LYS A 347 1.73 19.75 -13.84
C LYS A 347 2.36 19.95 -15.22
N SER A 348 2.94 18.90 -15.80
CA SER A 348 3.61 18.96 -17.10
C SER A 348 2.67 18.97 -18.31
N ILE A 349 1.37 18.68 -18.11
CA ILE A 349 0.38 18.66 -19.19
C ILE A 349 0.24 20.10 -19.76
N ILE A 350 0.29 20.19 -21.07
CA ILE A 350 0.02 21.41 -21.84
C ILE A 350 -1.23 21.14 -22.67
N VAL A 351 -2.20 22.03 -22.57
CA VAL A 351 -3.43 22.03 -23.37
C VAL A 351 -3.19 22.84 -24.63
N ASP A 352 -3.51 22.25 -25.77
CA ASP A 352 -3.59 22.97 -27.05
C ASP A 352 -5.02 23.50 -27.23
N THR A 353 -5.23 24.75 -26.83
CA THR A 353 -6.55 25.40 -26.89
C THR A 353 -6.98 25.70 -28.33
N GLN A 354 -6.03 25.99 -29.24
CA GLN A 354 -6.32 26.21 -30.64
C GLN A 354 -6.84 24.91 -31.27
N ARG A 355 -6.10 23.82 -31.07
CA ARG A 355 -6.48 22.51 -31.56
C ARG A 355 -7.79 22.04 -30.95
N SER A 356 -8.04 22.32 -29.69
CA SER A 356 -9.30 21.99 -29.02
C SER A 356 -10.49 22.69 -29.65
N ASN A 357 -10.34 23.96 -30.05
CA ASN A 357 -11.38 24.71 -30.76
C ASN A 357 -11.71 24.15 -32.13
N GLU A 358 -10.72 23.62 -32.87
CA GLU A 358 -10.96 23.00 -34.19
C GLU A 358 -11.85 21.74 -34.11
N PHE A 359 -11.90 21.11 -32.94
CA PHE A 359 -12.73 19.93 -32.70
C PHE A 359 -14.15 20.26 -32.22
N ILE A 360 -14.46 21.55 -31.96
CA ILE A 360 -15.79 22.00 -31.57
C ILE A 360 -16.48 22.54 -32.80
N ASP A 361 -17.55 21.88 -33.25
CA ASP A 361 -18.36 22.28 -34.37
C ASP A 361 -19.74 22.81 -33.97
N GLN A 362 -20.47 23.36 -34.93
CA GLN A 362 -21.81 23.94 -34.70
C GLN A 362 -22.83 22.89 -34.25
N ASP A 363 -22.69 21.65 -34.69
CA ASP A 363 -23.61 20.55 -34.36
C ASP A 363 -23.55 20.19 -32.89
N MET A 364 -22.40 20.33 -32.25
CA MET A 364 -22.23 20.16 -30.78
C MET A 364 -23.04 21.21 -30.01
N SER A 365 -23.17 22.44 -30.51
CA SER A 365 -23.90 23.52 -29.87
C SER A 365 -25.42 23.33 -29.95
N VAL A 366 -25.93 22.67 -30.98
CA VAL A 366 -27.37 22.39 -31.18
C VAL A 366 -27.89 21.47 -30.07
N SER A 367 -27.12 20.45 -29.70
CA SER A 367 -27.48 19.52 -28.63
C SER A 367 -27.69 20.23 -27.28
N TYR A 368 -26.89 21.26 -26.97
CA TYR A 368 -27.02 22.04 -25.74
C TYR A 368 -28.28 22.93 -25.74
N THR A 369 -28.63 23.52 -26.87
CA THR A 369 -29.84 24.38 -27.01
C THR A 369 -31.11 23.56 -26.81
N HIS A 370 -31.17 22.32 -27.24
CA HIS A 370 -32.34 21.45 -27.03
C HIS A 370 -32.49 20.97 -25.58
N LEU A 371 -31.40 20.85 -24.82
CA LEU A 371 -31.44 20.49 -23.40
C LEU A 371 -31.88 21.64 -22.49
N THR A 372 -31.74 22.88 -22.95
CA THR A 372 -32.11 24.09 -22.18
C THR A 372 -33.49 24.66 -22.50
N LEU A 373 -34.12 24.21 -23.58
CA LEU A 373 -35.51 24.58 -23.87
C LEU A 373 -36.43 23.74 -22.95
N PRO A 374 -37.34 24.41 -22.16
CA PRO A 374 -38.35 23.65 -21.45
C PRO A 374 -39.21 22.93 -22.50
N THR A 375 -39.14 21.61 -22.52
CA THR A 375 -40.14 20.80 -23.24
C THR A 375 -41.49 21.16 -22.65
N LYS A 376 -42.27 21.94 -23.38
CA LYS A 376 -43.68 22.03 -23.08
C LYS A 376 -44.26 20.65 -23.18
N ALA A 377 -44.62 20.07 -22.04
CA ALA A 377 -45.45 18.89 -21.96
C ALA A 377 -46.81 19.14 -22.58
#